data_30e04ea2905461a9dc88f7040c54b4b1
#
_entry.id   30e04ea2905461a9dc88f7040c54b4b1
#
_cell.length_a   1.000
_cell.length_b   1.000
_cell.length_c   1.000
_cell.angle_alpha   90.00
_cell.angle_beta   90.00
_cell.angle_gamma   90.00
#
_symmetry.space_group_name_H-M   'P 1'
#
loop_
_entity.id
_entity.type
_entity.pdbx_description
1 polymer ?
#
loop_
_entity_poly.entity_id
_entity_poly.type
_entity_poly.pdbx_seq_one_letter_code
_entity_poly.pdbx_strand_id
1 'polypeptide(L)'
;YASPDGPLQLNERLARERTRTLKEYVSQLYPFDGKYIHTTYTPEDWEGFEALLSDTTFQDKEAIMKIVTSNMHPDRKEEIIRMRFPAFYRFVLKHWFVILRHSDYTVEYHVRPFTIEESQKVFDTNPKNLSLEEMFRLALTYTPGSATYNKIFMTAVQLFPDNPCLLYTSPSPR
;
A
#
# COMPACT_ATOMS: atom_id res chain seq x y z
N TYR A 1 6.67 12.17 4.34
CA TYR A 1 8.09 12.46 4.10
C TYR A 1 8.25 13.88 3.57
N ALA A 2 9.31 14.56 3.97
CA ALA A 2 9.79 15.77 3.30
C ALA A 2 11.20 15.54 2.76
N SER A 3 11.58 16.35 1.78
CA SER A 3 12.91 16.26 1.17
C SER A 3 13.95 17.00 2.01
N PRO A 4 15.23 16.61 1.91
CA PRO A 4 16.33 17.22 2.65
C PRO A 4 16.72 18.65 2.20
N ASP A 5 15.80 19.46 1.71
CA ASP A 5 16.05 20.84 1.30
C ASP A 5 15.40 21.85 2.24
N GLY A 6 16.18 22.78 2.71
CA GLY A 6 15.75 23.81 3.64
C GLY A 6 15.88 23.40 5.12
N PRO A 7 15.50 24.30 6.05
CA PRO A 7 15.69 24.07 7.48
C PRO A 7 14.90 22.88 8.02
N LEU A 8 15.54 21.99 8.78
CA LEU A 8 14.93 20.83 9.42
C LEU A 8 13.63 21.14 10.15
N GLN A 9 13.59 22.26 10.90
CA GLN A 9 12.40 22.67 11.66
C GLN A 9 11.20 22.98 10.74
N LEU A 10 11.45 23.57 9.57
CA LEU A 10 10.42 23.84 8.58
C LEU A 10 9.92 22.52 7.97
N ASN A 11 10.84 21.63 7.60
CA ASN A 11 10.53 20.33 7.02
C ASN A 11 9.75 19.45 8.01
N GLU A 12 10.10 19.47 9.29
CA GLU A 12 9.35 18.78 10.35
C GLU A 12 7.90 19.28 10.43
N ARG A 13 7.71 20.60 10.46
CA ARG A 13 6.36 21.19 10.46
C ARG A 13 5.56 20.78 9.22
N LEU A 14 6.16 20.90 8.04
CA LEU A 14 5.50 20.54 6.77
C LEU A 14 5.16 19.04 6.70
N ALA A 15 6.06 18.17 7.12
CA ALA A 15 5.81 16.72 7.15
C ALA A 15 4.64 16.39 8.07
N ARG A 16 4.60 16.98 9.26
CA ARG A 16 3.53 16.82 10.26
C ARG A 16 2.18 17.33 9.72
N GLU A 17 2.16 18.52 9.13
CA GLU A 17 0.94 19.11 8.58
C GLU A 17 0.40 18.29 7.40
N ARG A 18 1.26 17.82 6.49
CA ARG A 18 0.87 16.94 5.37
C ARG A 18 0.28 15.63 5.87
N THR A 19 0.91 15.01 6.86
CA THR A 19 0.40 13.77 7.48
C THR A 19 -0.97 13.99 8.12
N ARG A 20 -1.17 15.11 8.83
CA ARG A 20 -2.48 15.46 9.41
C ARG A 20 -3.55 15.64 8.33
N THR A 21 -3.24 16.42 7.29
CA THR A 21 -4.19 16.65 6.19
C THR A 21 -4.55 15.35 5.48
N LEU A 22 -3.58 14.46 5.25
CA LEU A 22 -3.86 13.16 4.64
C LEU A 22 -4.75 12.30 5.55
N LYS A 23 -4.49 12.26 6.86
CA LYS A 23 -5.35 11.55 7.82
C LYS A 23 -6.78 12.09 7.79
N GLU A 24 -6.94 13.41 7.82
CA GLU A 24 -8.26 14.06 7.75
C GLU A 24 -8.99 13.70 6.45
N TYR A 25 -8.29 13.76 5.33
CA TYR A 25 -8.83 13.39 4.01
C TYR A 25 -9.29 11.91 3.96
N VAL A 26 -8.45 10.99 4.42
CA VAL A 26 -8.79 9.56 4.47
C VAL A 26 -9.98 9.31 5.39
N SER A 27 -10.04 9.99 6.54
CA SER A 27 -11.16 9.88 7.49
C SER A 27 -12.49 10.41 6.93
N GLN A 28 -12.44 11.36 6.00
CA GLN A 28 -13.64 11.87 5.32
C GLN A 28 -14.14 10.91 4.23
N LEU A 29 -13.21 10.26 3.51
CA LEU A 29 -13.57 9.31 2.45
C LEU A 29 -14.07 7.97 2.97
N TYR A 30 -13.54 7.53 4.09
CA TYR A 30 -13.81 6.20 4.64
C TYR A 30 -14.27 6.33 6.09
N PRO A 31 -15.40 5.71 6.48
CA PRO A 31 -15.95 5.78 7.83
C PRO A 31 -15.17 4.86 8.79
N PHE A 32 -13.84 4.92 8.78
CA PHE A 32 -13.03 4.22 9.76
C PHE A 32 -13.05 4.96 11.10
N ASP A 33 -13.10 4.19 12.18
CA ASP A 33 -12.81 4.75 13.50
C ASP A 33 -11.36 5.28 13.49
N GLY A 34 -11.17 6.55 13.83
CA GLY A 34 -9.86 7.22 13.80
C GLY A 34 -8.78 6.54 14.63
N LYS A 35 -9.17 5.63 15.56
CA LYS A 35 -8.23 4.81 16.34
C LYS A 35 -7.43 3.81 15.49
N TYR A 36 -7.93 3.44 14.31
CA TYR A 36 -7.24 2.52 13.39
C TYR A 36 -6.31 3.24 12.40
N ILE A 37 -6.29 4.57 12.39
CA ILE A 37 -5.42 5.34 11.51
C ILE A 37 -4.20 5.79 12.30
N HIS A 38 -3.12 5.03 12.18
CA HIS A 38 -1.83 5.37 12.75
C HIS A 38 -1.03 6.21 11.74
N THR A 39 -0.38 7.24 12.21
CA THR A 39 0.38 8.15 11.35
C THR A 39 1.77 8.38 11.91
N THR A 40 2.74 8.38 11.01
CA THR A 40 4.12 8.77 11.28
C THR A 40 4.54 9.82 10.27
N TYR A 41 5.60 10.55 10.55
CA TYR A 41 6.17 11.50 9.61
C TYR A 41 7.70 11.47 9.68
N THR A 42 8.33 11.71 8.55
CA THR A 42 9.78 11.82 8.42
C THR A 42 10.10 13.25 8.00
N PRO A 43 10.81 14.03 8.85
CA PRO A 43 11.12 15.43 8.57
C PRO A 43 11.95 15.63 7.32
N GLU A 44 12.92 14.72 7.09
CA GLU A 44 13.79 14.72 5.93
C GLU A 44 14.15 13.28 5.56
N ASP A 45 13.87 12.91 4.31
CA ASP A 45 14.08 11.55 3.81
C ASP A 45 15.54 11.36 3.33
N TRP A 46 16.45 11.32 4.29
CA TRP A 46 17.86 11.04 4.03
C TRP A 46 18.10 9.58 3.62
N GLU A 47 17.27 8.65 4.09
CA GLU A 47 17.35 7.24 3.70
C GLU A 47 16.98 7.05 2.21
N GLY A 48 15.89 7.68 1.78
CA GLY A 48 15.53 7.70 0.37
C GLY A 48 16.57 8.42 -0.49
N PHE A 49 17.18 9.49 0.02
CA PHE A 49 18.28 10.16 -0.66
C PHE A 49 19.51 9.25 -0.81
N GLU A 50 19.89 8.52 0.23
CA GLU A 50 20.97 7.54 0.21
C GLU A 50 20.70 6.42 -0.81
N ALA A 51 19.49 5.90 -0.84
CA ALA A 51 19.08 4.88 -1.80
C ALA A 51 19.21 5.39 -3.25
N LEU A 52 18.69 6.58 -3.56
CA LEU A 52 18.83 7.19 -4.88
C LEU A 52 20.28 7.42 -5.26
N LEU A 53 21.11 7.86 -4.31
CA LEU A 53 22.54 8.06 -4.55
C LEU A 53 23.27 6.75 -4.82
N SER A 54 22.86 5.68 -4.13
CA SER A 54 23.45 4.35 -4.29
C SER A 54 23.28 3.78 -5.70
N ASP A 55 22.18 4.11 -6.37
CA ASP A 55 21.85 3.64 -7.72
C ASP A 55 22.49 4.48 -8.84
N THR A 56 23.29 5.48 -8.50
CA THR A 56 23.87 6.38 -9.49
C THR A 56 25.36 6.16 -9.73
N THR A 57 25.86 6.72 -10.82
CA THR A 57 27.28 6.68 -11.24
C THR A 57 27.93 8.07 -11.26
N PHE A 58 27.48 9.00 -10.41
CA PHE A 58 28.10 10.32 -10.32
C PHE A 58 29.57 10.22 -9.86
N GLN A 59 30.39 11.09 -10.43
CA GLN A 59 31.84 11.10 -10.15
C GLN A 59 32.16 11.28 -8.66
N ASP A 60 31.39 12.13 -7.97
CA ASP A 60 31.61 12.47 -6.55
C ASP A 60 30.75 11.62 -5.58
N LYS A 61 30.16 10.53 -6.06
CA LYS A 61 29.24 9.68 -5.30
C LYS A 61 29.76 9.30 -3.92
N GLU A 62 31.00 8.80 -3.84
CA GLU A 62 31.57 8.36 -2.56
C GLU A 62 31.77 9.51 -1.57
N ALA A 63 32.18 10.69 -2.06
CA ALA A 63 32.36 11.86 -1.21
C ALA A 63 31.02 12.38 -0.68
N ILE A 64 29.97 12.36 -1.51
CA ILE A 64 28.61 12.76 -1.14
C ILE A 64 28.04 11.73 -0.18
N MET A 65 28.22 10.43 -0.44
CA MET A 65 27.74 9.34 0.42
C MET A 65 28.27 9.47 1.84
N LYS A 66 29.56 9.78 2.02
CA LYS A 66 30.17 10.01 3.34
C LYS A 66 29.50 11.17 4.11
N ILE A 67 29.00 12.18 3.40
CA ILE A 67 28.28 13.29 4.03
C ILE A 67 26.88 12.83 4.43
N VAL A 68 26.18 12.16 3.53
CA VAL A 68 24.80 11.67 3.73
C VAL A 68 24.72 10.72 4.93
N THR A 69 25.63 9.74 5.00
CA THR A 69 25.66 8.72 6.08
C THR A 69 26.32 9.21 7.38
N SER A 70 26.86 10.42 7.40
CA SER A 70 27.48 10.96 8.62
C SER A 70 26.45 11.30 9.69
N ASN A 71 26.89 11.40 10.95
CA ASN A 71 26.07 11.85 12.08
C ASN A 71 25.97 13.38 12.21
N MET A 72 26.25 14.12 11.13
CA MET A 72 26.12 15.58 11.15
C MET A 72 24.66 16.00 11.19
N HIS A 73 24.43 17.24 11.70
CA HIS A 73 23.10 17.82 11.66
C HIS A 73 22.58 17.91 10.20
N PRO A 74 21.32 17.57 9.91
CA PRO A 74 20.75 17.58 8.57
C PRO A 74 21.01 18.85 7.76
N ASP A 75 20.73 20.01 8.33
CA ASP A 75 21.00 21.31 7.67
C ASP A 75 22.47 21.48 7.29
N ARG A 76 23.39 20.94 8.09
CA ARG A 76 24.82 20.98 7.79
C ARG A 76 25.21 20.05 6.64
N LYS A 77 24.59 18.87 6.57
CA LYS A 77 24.77 17.96 5.41
C LYS A 77 24.36 18.66 4.12
N GLU A 78 23.17 19.24 4.10
CA GLU A 78 22.63 19.98 2.95
C GLU A 78 23.56 21.13 2.56
N GLU A 79 23.98 21.95 3.50
CA GLU A 79 24.88 23.08 3.27
C GLU A 79 26.19 22.62 2.62
N ILE A 80 26.84 21.57 3.14
CA ILE A 80 28.09 21.04 2.61
C ILE A 80 27.89 20.53 1.17
N ILE A 81 26.82 19.77 0.92
CA ILE A 81 26.51 19.25 -0.42
C ILE A 81 26.30 20.42 -1.39
N ARG A 82 25.54 21.42 -1.00
CA ARG A 82 25.26 22.61 -1.81
C ARG A 82 26.52 23.39 -2.14
N MET A 83 27.42 23.57 -1.18
CA MET A 83 28.65 24.35 -1.36
C MET A 83 29.72 23.59 -2.14
N ARG A 84 29.92 22.31 -1.84
CA ARG A 84 31.00 21.51 -2.46
C ARG A 84 30.63 20.92 -3.81
N PHE A 85 29.35 20.60 -4.01
CA PHE A 85 28.83 19.89 -5.20
C PHE A 85 27.66 20.65 -5.83
N PRO A 86 27.83 21.92 -6.23
CA PRO A 86 26.72 22.77 -6.66
C PRO A 86 26.01 22.26 -7.94
N ALA A 87 26.71 21.58 -8.84
CA ALA A 87 26.10 20.98 -10.02
C ALA A 87 25.21 19.80 -9.66
N PHE A 88 25.70 18.91 -8.79
CA PHE A 88 24.94 17.80 -8.25
C PHE A 88 23.73 18.30 -7.45
N TYR A 89 23.90 19.29 -6.58
CA TYR A 89 22.81 19.84 -5.78
C TYR A 89 21.68 20.42 -6.65
N ARG A 90 21.98 21.13 -7.74
CA ARG A 90 20.97 21.60 -8.70
C ARG A 90 20.22 20.45 -9.38
N PHE A 91 20.92 19.38 -9.71
CA PHE A 91 20.32 18.17 -10.28
C PHE A 91 19.34 17.54 -9.27
N VAL A 92 19.78 17.36 -8.03
CA VAL A 92 18.99 16.76 -6.94
C VAL A 92 17.73 17.57 -6.62
N LEU A 93 17.83 18.89 -6.54
CA LEU A 93 16.69 19.79 -6.36
C LEU A 93 15.60 19.56 -7.41
N LYS A 94 16.02 19.37 -8.65
CA LYS A 94 15.09 19.24 -9.79
C LYS A 94 14.50 17.84 -9.92
N HIS A 95 15.26 16.80 -9.61
CA HIS A 95 14.91 15.43 -9.95
C HIS A 95 14.62 14.54 -8.76
N TRP A 96 15.38 14.66 -7.65
CA TRP A 96 15.25 13.76 -6.52
C TRP A 96 14.39 14.30 -5.39
N PHE A 97 14.55 15.56 -5.02
CA PHE A 97 13.78 16.14 -3.93
C PHE A 97 12.28 16.16 -4.21
N VAL A 98 11.89 16.17 -5.48
CA VAL A 98 10.48 16.02 -5.86
C VAL A 98 9.96 14.62 -5.54
N ILE A 99 10.78 13.57 -5.77
CA ILE A 99 10.45 12.18 -5.49
C ILE A 99 10.39 11.92 -3.98
N LEU A 100 11.34 12.50 -3.22
CA LEU A 100 11.44 12.33 -1.77
C LEU A 100 10.31 13.02 -1.00
N ARG A 101 9.53 13.88 -1.66
CA ARG A 101 8.31 14.49 -1.07
C ARG A 101 7.10 13.60 -1.35
N HIS A 102 6.96 12.52 -0.62
CA HIS A 102 5.89 11.55 -0.83
C HIS A 102 5.15 11.21 0.46
N SER A 103 4.08 10.47 0.34
CA SER A 103 3.36 9.88 1.46
C SER A 103 3.08 8.42 1.14
N ASP A 104 3.48 7.54 2.02
CA ASP A 104 3.18 6.12 1.95
C ASP A 104 1.98 5.79 2.83
N TYR A 105 1.24 4.79 2.44
CA TYR A 105 0.21 4.21 3.27
C TYR A 105 0.22 2.70 3.16
N THR A 106 -0.04 2.06 4.28
CA THR A 106 -0.21 0.62 4.36
C THR A 106 -1.60 0.35 4.91
N VAL A 107 -2.34 -0.53 4.25
CA VAL A 107 -3.64 -0.99 4.73
C VAL A 107 -3.48 -2.41 5.26
N GLU A 108 -3.63 -2.55 6.57
CA GLU A 108 -3.71 -3.85 7.22
C GLU A 108 -5.19 -4.20 7.41
N TYR A 109 -5.60 -5.35 6.93
CA TYR A 109 -6.96 -5.82 7.07
C TYR A 109 -7.00 -7.30 7.42
N HIS A 110 -7.97 -7.66 8.25
CA HIS A 110 -8.23 -9.05 8.56
C HIS A 110 -9.45 -9.52 7.77
N VAL A 111 -9.23 -10.49 6.89
CA VAL A 111 -10.32 -11.17 6.19
C VAL A 111 -10.87 -12.23 7.12
N ARG A 112 -12.13 -12.07 7.54
CA ARG A 112 -12.88 -13.16 8.16
C ARG A 112 -13.76 -13.84 7.10
N PRO A 113 -13.93 -15.16 7.17
CA PRO A 113 -14.89 -15.81 6.29
C PRO A 113 -16.31 -15.33 6.60
N PHE A 114 -17.13 -15.23 5.59
CA PHE A 114 -18.54 -14.93 5.76
C PHE A 114 -19.25 -16.05 6.53
N THR A 115 -20.23 -15.67 7.35
CA THR A 115 -21.19 -16.65 7.88
C THR A 115 -22.06 -17.19 6.75
N ILE A 116 -22.82 -18.27 7.00
CA ILE A 116 -23.68 -18.86 5.97
C ILE A 116 -24.75 -17.86 5.51
N GLU A 117 -25.34 -17.12 6.45
CA GLU A 117 -26.35 -16.09 6.17
C GLU A 117 -25.77 -14.91 5.36
N GLU A 118 -24.54 -14.50 5.68
CA GLU A 118 -23.82 -13.48 4.93
C GLU A 118 -23.47 -14.01 3.53
N SER A 119 -22.97 -15.24 3.42
CA SER A 119 -22.65 -15.89 2.16
C SER A 119 -23.86 -15.97 1.25
N GLN A 120 -25.05 -16.27 1.80
CA GLN A 120 -26.29 -16.28 1.02
C GLN A 120 -26.60 -14.90 0.44
N LYS A 121 -26.54 -13.86 1.26
CA LYS A 121 -26.78 -12.47 0.82
C LYS A 121 -25.79 -12.03 -0.26
N VAL A 122 -24.51 -12.34 -0.05
CA VAL A 122 -23.45 -12.01 -1.00
C VAL A 122 -23.63 -12.81 -2.29
N PHE A 123 -24.01 -14.10 -2.21
CA PHE A 123 -24.28 -14.92 -3.38
C PHE A 123 -25.41 -14.35 -4.26
N ASP A 124 -26.47 -13.84 -3.62
CA ASP A 124 -27.63 -13.26 -4.33
C ASP A 124 -27.35 -11.89 -4.94
N THR A 125 -26.39 -11.11 -4.37
CA THR A 125 -26.08 -9.75 -4.82
C THR A 125 -24.84 -9.69 -5.70
N ASN A 126 -23.72 -10.28 -5.27
CA ASN A 126 -22.44 -10.29 -5.97
C ASN A 126 -21.61 -11.53 -5.63
N PRO A 127 -21.86 -12.67 -6.26
CA PRO A 127 -21.19 -13.93 -5.96
C PRO A 127 -19.67 -13.91 -6.18
N LYS A 128 -19.13 -12.95 -6.95
CA LYS A 128 -17.68 -12.78 -7.15
C LYS A 128 -16.92 -12.44 -5.87
N ASN A 129 -17.62 -11.95 -4.86
CA ASN A 129 -17.01 -11.62 -3.57
C ASN A 129 -16.90 -12.83 -2.62
N LEU A 130 -17.43 -13.98 -3.02
CA LEU A 130 -17.28 -15.23 -2.27
C LEU A 130 -16.05 -15.99 -2.73
N SER A 131 -15.32 -16.55 -1.79
CA SER A 131 -14.32 -17.57 -2.07
C SER A 131 -14.98 -18.89 -2.47
N LEU A 132 -14.22 -19.77 -3.14
CA LEU A 132 -14.71 -21.08 -3.49
C LEU A 132 -15.13 -21.90 -2.26
N GLU A 133 -14.40 -21.80 -1.15
CA GLU A 133 -14.71 -22.46 0.11
C GLU A 133 -16.05 -21.99 0.68
N GLU A 134 -16.30 -20.68 0.66
CA GLU A 134 -17.57 -20.12 1.12
C GLU A 134 -18.75 -20.55 0.26
N MET A 135 -18.57 -20.60 -1.06
CA MET A 135 -19.57 -21.15 -1.98
C MET A 135 -19.85 -22.63 -1.69
N PHE A 136 -18.79 -23.41 -1.43
CA PHE A 136 -18.94 -24.82 -1.10
C PHE A 136 -19.69 -25.01 0.23
N ARG A 137 -19.29 -24.27 1.28
CA ARG A 137 -19.98 -24.31 2.58
C ARG A 137 -21.44 -23.89 2.45
N LEU A 138 -21.73 -22.86 1.66
CA LEU A 138 -23.11 -22.44 1.39
C LEU A 138 -23.88 -23.54 0.64
N ALA A 139 -23.30 -24.14 -0.38
CA ALA A 139 -23.96 -25.24 -1.11
C ALA A 139 -24.35 -26.43 -0.21
N LEU A 140 -23.47 -26.78 0.75
CA LEU A 140 -23.73 -27.88 1.69
C LEU A 140 -24.93 -27.65 2.62
N THR A 141 -25.45 -26.44 2.74
CA THR A 141 -26.67 -26.15 3.51
C THR A 141 -27.95 -26.54 2.76
N TYR A 142 -27.85 -26.79 1.48
CA TYR A 142 -28.97 -27.20 0.62
C TYR A 142 -28.93 -28.70 0.32
N THR A 143 -30.10 -29.27 0.03
CA THR A 143 -30.19 -30.68 -0.37
C THR A 143 -29.41 -30.89 -1.67
N PRO A 144 -28.48 -31.87 -1.71
CA PRO A 144 -27.76 -32.20 -2.94
C PRO A 144 -28.70 -32.44 -4.12
N GLY A 145 -28.39 -31.82 -5.27
CA GLY A 145 -29.22 -31.90 -6.45
C GLY A 145 -30.40 -30.94 -6.53
N SER A 146 -30.66 -30.14 -5.46
CA SER A 146 -31.65 -29.08 -5.53
C SER A 146 -31.27 -27.98 -6.52
N ALA A 147 -32.23 -27.20 -6.98
CA ALA A 147 -31.98 -26.08 -7.91
C ALA A 147 -30.96 -25.09 -7.37
N THR A 148 -31.05 -24.72 -6.08
CA THR A 148 -30.11 -23.78 -5.44
C THR A 148 -28.72 -24.40 -5.29
N TYR A 149 -28.62 -25.66 -4.85
CA TYR A 149 -27.35 -26.38 -4.79
C TYR A 149 -26.63 -26.35 -6.16
N ASN A 150 -27.34 -26.75 -7.22
CA ASN A 150 -26.77 -26.77 -8.57
C ASN A 150 -26.40 -25.36 -9.06
N LYS A 151 -27.21 -24.33 -8.76
CA LYS A 151 -26.92 -22.94 -9.11
C LYS A 151 -25.61 -22.46 -8.48
N ILE A 152 -25.37 -22.78 -7.20
CA ILE A 152 -24.13 -22.37 -6.51
C ILE A 152 -22.92 -23.03 -7.17
N PHE A 153 -22.97 -24.33 -7.45
CA PHE A 153 -21.86 -25.03 -8.11
C PHE A 153 -21.63 -24.54 -9.54
N MET A 154 -22.66 -24.30 -10.31
CA MET A 154 -22.52 -23.74 -11.66
C MET A 154 -21.88 -22.36 -11.64
N THR A 155 -22.26 -21.51 -10.68
CA THR A 155 -21.65 -20.21 -10.48
C THR A 155 -20.18 -20.34 -10.06
N ALA A 156 -19.86 -21.28 -9.17
CA ALA A 156 -18.48 -21.54 -8.76
C ALA A 156 -17.60 -21.99 -9.95
N VAL A 157 -18.09 -22.88 -10.82
CA VAL A 157 -17.37 -23.30 -12.03
C VAL A 157 -17.10 -22.12 -12.96
N GLN A 158 -18.05 -21.20 -13.11
CA GLN A 158 -17.88 -20.01 -13.96
C GLN A 158 -16.85 -19.03 -13.39
N LEU A 159 -16.80 -18.87 -12.05
CA LEU A 159 -15.92 -17.93 -11.39
C LEU A 159 -14.49 -18.48 -11.16
N PHE A 160 -14.37 -19.81 -11.04
CA PHE A 160 -13.10 -20.48 -10.74
C PHE A 160 -12.82 -21.62 -11.76
N PRO A 161 -12.74 -21.32 -13.07
CA PRO A 161 -12.67 -22.34 -14.11
C PRO A 161 -11.43 -23.23 -14.04
N ASP A 162 -10.34 -22.71 -13.49
CA ASP A 162 -9.06 -23.42 -13.39
C ASP A 162 -8.93 -24.28 -12.12
N ASN A 163 -9.98 -24.37 -11.29
CA ASN A 163 -9.90 -25.15 -10.05
C ASN A 163 -10.29 -26.62 -10.28
N PRO A 164 -9.36 -27.57 -10.15
CA PRO A 164 -9.60 -28.98 -10.47
C PRO A 164 -10.65 -29.63 -9.54
N CYS A 165 -10.83 -29.14 -8.31
CA CYS A 165 -11.84 -29.69 -7.40
C CYS A 165 -13.27 -29.57 -7.93
N LEU A 166 -13.57 -28.54 -8.73
CA LEU A 166 -14.89 -28.32 -9.31
C LEU A 166 -15.22 -29.28 -10.45
N LEU A 167 -14.22 -29.79 -11.14
CA LEU A 167 -14.41 -30.73 -12.25
C LEU A 167 -14.94 -32.09 -11.77
N TYR A 168 -14.66 -32.47 -10.53
CA TYR A 168 -15.11 -33.76 -9.96
C TYR A 168 -16.40 -33.67 -9.15
N THR A 169 -16.82 -32.46 -8.76
CA THR A 169 -18.03 -32.25 -7.94
C THR A 169 -19.20 -31.68 -8.73
N SER A 170 -18.99 -31.30 -9.99
CA SER A 170 -20.08 -30.85 -10.89
C SER A 170 -21.04 -31.99 -11.17
N PRO A 171 -22.36 -31.84 -10.94
CA PRO A 171 -23.30 -32.82 -11.36
C PRO A 171 -23.20 -33.00 -12.87
N SER A 172 -22.95 -34.23 -13.31
CA SER A 172 -22.89 -34.59 -14.74
C SER A 172 -24.21 -34.15 -15.43
N PRO A 173 -24.15 -33.41 -16.53
CA PRO A 173 -25.37 -33.08 -17.27
C PRO A 173 -25.96 -34.38 -17.79
N ARG A 174 -27.18 -34.70 -17.35
CA ARG A 174 -28.01 -35.74 -17.95
C ARG A 174 -28.78 -35.15 -19.13
#